data_0291c4dba3be8e3afab14574eea79acf
#
_entry.id   0291c4dba3be8e3afab14574eea79acf
#
_cell.length_a   1.000
_cell.length_b   1.000
_cell.length_c   1.000
_cell.angle_alpha   90.00
_cell.angle_beta   90.00
_cell.angle_gamma   90.00
#
_symmetry.space_group_name_H-M   'P 1'
#
loop_
_entity.id
_entity.type
_entity.pdbx_description
1 polymer ?
#
loop_
_entity_poly.entity_id
_entity_poly.type
_entity_poly.pdbx_seq_one_letter_code
_entity_poly.pdbx_strand_id
1 'polypeptide(L)'
;MPRDVDVVLKGHSLEGRKVLLGISGGIAAVETVRLARELRRHGAEIHVIMTRAATEVISPLAVRWATQANVDVEWDGDMAQLDGYDGLLVAPATRNTLAKHVNGVMDSPLVMAMSAATGNGTPVMVVPSMHNDLFDDAVTQDLLKEVAVRGAKVLVSPSEEGRRKQPDPVSIVAEFAHHLNRTLNHRNVLVLLGGTESSIDDVRVVTNRSTGHTGFAICDGLHRLGHRVTILAGRTSFDVDDSRFKVIYSPDAASMKCWAKDLIENDDLGIDTVISAAAISDHVMKESFSGKLSSDDVLDLQLVPFPKIIDGMVSWLGKKRGSNAGPVVGFKLLSGDDDEALVEAARSQIERSGVSAVVANDISWVQGDGRRALWVTKDEVSELADVESIVVAIDGLLLAQG
;
A
#
# COMPACT_ATOMS: atom_id res chain seq x y z
N MET A 1 -17.53 25.06 10.29
CA MET A 1 -17.39 23.79 11.03
C MET A 1 -17.61 22.66 10.02
N PRO A 2 -16.79 21.62 10.02
CA PRO A 2 -17.03 20.46 9.16
C PRO A 2 -18.40 19.84 9.52
N ARG A 3 -19.12 19.34 8.52
CA ARG A 3 -20.38 18.64 8.74
C ARG A 3 -20.07 17.20 9.20
N ASP A 4 -20.98 16.57 9.94
CA ASP A 4 -20.81 15.17 10.38
C ASP A 4 -20.60 14.19 9.22
N VAL A 5 -21.07 14.55 8.03
CA VAL A 5 -20.92 13.78 6.81
C VAL A 5 -19.54 13.94 6.14
N ASP A 6 -18.79 14.99 6.47
CA ASP A 6 -17.50 15.27 5.87
C ASP A 6 -16.46 14.21 6.30
N VAL A 7 -15.47 13.98 5.43
CA VAL A 7 -14.32 13.11 5.71
C VAL A 7 -13.04 13.92 5.51
N VAL A 8 -12.03 13.62 6.30
CA VAL A 8 -10.67 14.12 6.06
C VAL A 8 -10.03 13.20 5.05
N LEU A 9 -9.51 13.75 3.95
CA LEU A 9 -8.78 12.98 2.96
C LEU A 9 -7.52 12.37 3.59
N LYS A 10 -7.22 11.14 3.23
CA LYS A 10 -6.03 10.41 3.62
C LYS A 10 -5.11 10.11 2.44
N GLY A 11 -5.64 10.26 1.23
CA GLY A 11 -4.94 10.06 -0.02
C GLY A 11 -5.86 10.25 -1.23
N HIS A 12 -5.30 10.17 -2.42
CA HIS A 12 -5.97 10.47 -3.69
C HIS A 12 -6.09 9.22 -4.60
N SER A 13 -5.91 8.03 -4.06
CA SER A 13 -5.81 6.80 -4.85
C SER A 13 -7.09 6.42 -5.63
N LEU A 14 -8.24 7.00 -5.28
CA LEU A 14 -9.51 6.83 -5.97
C LEU A 14 -10.10 8.17 -6.46
N GLU A 15 -9.29 9.24 -6.50
CA GLU A 15 -9.75 10.54 -6.96
C GLU A 15 -10.20 10.48 -8.42
N GLY A 16 -11.39 11.04 -8.68
CA GLY A 16 -12.02 11.03 -10.01
C GLY A 16 -12.55 9.66 -10.45
N ARG A 17 -12.50 8.63 -9.59
CA ARG A 17 -13.05 7.30 -9.88
C ARG A 17 -14.51 7.19 -9.44
N LYS A 18 -15.37 6.77 -10.38
CA LYS A 18 -16.75 6.40 -10.12
C LYS A 18 -16.82 4.94 -9.70
N VAL A 19 -17.09 4.71 -8.42
CA VAL A 19 -17.12 3.38 -7.80
C VAL A 19 -18.57 2.94 -7.56
N LEU A 20 -18.93 1.79 -8.05
CA LEU A 20 -20.19 1.14 -7.69
C LEU A 20 -19.96 0.25 -6.46
N LEU A 21 -20.62 0.58 -5.35
CA LEU A 21 -20.59 -0.22 -4.12
C LEU A 21 -21.83 -1.10 -4.02
N GLY A 22 -21.63 -2.40 -4.20
CA GLY A 22 -22.67 -3.42 -4.05
C GLY A 22 -22.71 -3.98 -2.63
N ILE A 23 -23.90 -4.02 -2.01
CA ILE A 23 -24.09 -4.49 -0.65
C ILE A 23 -25.09 -5.63 -0.62
N SER A 24 -24.65 -6.84 -0.27
CA SER A 24 -25.55 -7.98 -0.12
C SER A 24 -25.89 -8.28 1.35
N GLY A 25 -26.94 -9.06 1.58
CA GLY A 25 -27.56 -9.26 2.90
C GLY A 25 -26.81 -10.20 3.82
N GLY A 26 -25.53 -9.91 4.11
CA GLY A 26 -24.75 -10.55 5.15
C GLY A 26 -24.64 -9.64 6.37
N ILE A 27 -24.44 -10.21 7.57
CA ILE A 27 -24.30 -9.43 8.81
C ILE A 27 -23.16 -8.39 8.73
N ALA A 28 -22.12 -8.66 7.93
CA ALA A 28 -21.02 -7.71 7.69
C ALA A 28 -21.47 -6.43 6.96
N ALA A 29 -22.71 -6.34 6.45
CA ALA A 29 -23.25 -5.10 5.90
C ALA A 29 -23.30 -3.96 6.94
N VAL A 30 -23.25 -4.24 8.24
CA VAL A 30 -23.13 -3.22 9.30
C VAL A 30 -21.82 -2.41 9.17
N GLU A 31 -20.77 -2.97 8.56
CA GLU A 31 -19.49 -2.30 8.36
C GLU A 31 -19.51 -1.33 7.14
N THR A 32 -20.57 -1.31 6.36
CA THR A 32 -20.69 -0.46 5.15
C THR A 32 -20.46 1.02 5.43
N VAL A 33 -20.90 1.52 6.59
CA VAL A 33 -20.70 2.93 6.96
C VAL A 33 -19.23 3.27 7.06
N ARG A 34 -18.43 2.40 7.69
CA ARG A 34 -16.98 2.59 7.81
C ARG A 34 -16.29 2.45 6.45
N LEU A 35 -16.68 1.44 5.68
CA LEU A 35 -16.13 1.20 4.34
C LEU A 35 -16.41 2.37 3.38
N ALA A 36 -17.65 2.87 3.34
CA ALA A 36 -18.02 4.00 2.51
C ALA A 36 -17.23 5.28 2.86
N ARG A 37 -17.08 5.55 4.16
CA ARG A 37 -16.26 6.69 4.60
C ARG A 37 -14.79 6.52 4.25
N GLU A 38 -14.25 5.30 4.28
CA GLU A 38 -12.87 5.05 3.88
C GLU A 38 -12.68 5.21 2.36
N LEU A 39 -13.60 4.73 1.52
CA LEU A 39 -13.59 5.00 0.08
C LEU A 39 -13.55 6.51 -0.22
N ARG A 40 -14.40 7.29 0.47
CA ARG A 40 -14.43 8.77 0.33
C ARG A 40 -13.16 9.44 0.84
N ARG A 41 -12.49 8.90 1.85
CA ARG A 41 -11.18 9.41 2.31
C ARG A 41 -10.07 9.26 1.28
N HIS A 42 -10.28 8.43 0.28
CA HIS A 42 -9.40 8.24 -0.87
C HIS A 42 -9.91 8.85 -2.17
N GLY A 43 -10.95 9.71 -2.09
CA GLY A 43 -11.45 10.51 -3.20
C GLY A 43 -12.48 9.83 -4.09
N ALA A 44 -12.99 8.64 -3.74
CA ALA A 44 -13.98 7.94 -4.55
C ALA A 44 -15.33 8.69 -4.65
N GLU A 45 -15.87 8.78 -5.87
CA GLU A 45 -17.28 9.07 -6.12
C GLU A 45 -18.06 7.75 -6.06
N ILE A 46 -19.01 7.64 -5.11
CA ILE A 46 -19.66 6.36 -4.81
C ILE A 46 -21.09 6.37 -5.33
N HIS A 47 -21.48 5.29 -6.03
CA HIS A 47 -22.85 4.88 -6.24
C HIS A 47 -23.11 3.60 -5.46
N VAL A 48 -24.37 3.38 -5.04
CA VAL A 48 -24.68 2.25 -4.16
C VAL A 48 -25.86 1.45 -4.69
N ILE A 49 -25.67 0.14 -4.71
CA ILE A 49 -26.76 -0.82 -4.89
C ILE A 49 -26.81 -1.75 -3.69
N MET A 50 -28.00 -1.84 -3.05
CA MET A 50 -28.24 -2.78 -1.97
C MET A 50 -29.23 -3.85 -2.41
N THR A 51 -29.00 -5.10 -2.01
CA THR A 51 -30.06 -6.11 -2.11
C THR A 51 -31.15 -5.86 -1.04
N ARG A 52 -32.38 -6.32 -1.27
CA ARG A 52 -33.44 -6.27 -0.26
C ARG A 52 -32.99 -6.91 1.07
N ALA A 53 -32.32 -8.06 1.01
CA ALA A 53 -31.78 -8.69 2.22
C ALA A 53 -30.75 -7.82 2.97
N ALA A 54 -30.03 -6.94 2.29
CA ALA A 54 -29.11 -6.01 2.95
C ALA A 54 -29.86 -4.93 3.74
N THR A 55 -31.06 -4.51 3.28
CA THR A 55 -31.85 -3.49 3.99
C THR A 55 -32.43 -4.00 5.32
N GLU A 56 -32.50 -5.32 5.52
CA GLU A 56 -32.84 -5.93 6.80
C GLU A 56 -31.69 -5.88 7.83
N VAL A 57 -30.45 -5.67 7.35
CA VAL A 57 -29.25 -5.63 8.20
C VAL A 57 -28.83 -4.20 8.49
N ILE A 58 -28.86 -3.32 7.49
CA ILE A 58 -28.49 -1.91 7.62
C ILE A 58 -29.47 -1.02 6.86
N SER A 59 -29.86 0.09 7.48
CA SER A 59 -30.81 1.03 6.84
C SER A 59 -30.17 1.71 5.62
N PRO A 60 -30.89 1.80 4.48
CA PRO A 60 -30.50 2.62 3.35
C PRO A 60 -30.18 4.09 3.72
N LEU A 61 -30.85 4.62 4.75
CA LEU A 61 -30.58 5.96 5.26
C LEU A 61 -29.15 6.08 5.82
N ALA A 62 -28.70 5.08 6.59
CA ALA A 62 -27.34 5.09 7.15
C ALA A 62 -26.28 4.99 6.05
N VAL A 63 -26.53 4.19 5.03
CA VAL A 63 -25.65 4.05 3.86
C VAL A 63 -25.58 5.34 3.05
N ARG A 64 -26.74 5.96 2.77
CA ARG A 64 -26.82 7.27 2.09
C ARG A 64 -26.06 8.35 2.86
N TRP A 65 -26.19 8.38 4.18
CA TRP A 65 -25.45 9.31 5.02
C TRP A 65 -23.92 9.11 4.89
N ALA A 66 -23.46 7.87 4.89
CA ALA A 66 -22.03 7.56 4.83
C ALA A 66 -21.41 7.80 3.43
N THR A 67 -22.14 7.49 2.38
CA THR A 67 -21.69 7.60 0.98
C THR A 67 -21.91 8.99 0.40
N GLN A 68 -22.91 9.74 0.91
CA GLN A 68 -23.44 10.97 0.29
C GLN A 68 -23.99 10.74 -1.14
N ALA A 69 -24.42 9.53 -1.42
CA ALA A 69 -24.92 9.08 -2.72
C ALA A 69 -26.33 8.51 -2.62
N ASN A 70 -27.02 8.38 -3.76
CA ASN A 70 -28.24 7.62 -3.84
C ASN A 70 -27.99 6.14 -3.57
N VAL A 71 -29.01 5.47 -3.05
CA VAL A 71 -28.96 4.05 -2.73
C VAL A 71 -30.11 3.37 -3.47
N ASP A 72 -29.77 2.52 -4.43
CA ASP A 72 -30.71 1.78 -5.22
C ASP A 72 -30.96 0.41 -4.60
N VAL A 73 -32.20 0.04 -4.39
CA VAL A 73 -32.61 -1.26 -3.82
C VAL A 73 -33.44 -2.04 -4.86
N GLU A 74 -34.26 -1.34 -5.58
CA GLU A 74 -35.19 -1.88 -6.57
C GLU A 74 -34.77 -1.45 -7.98
N TRP A 75 -35.38 -2.06 -8.94
CA TRP A 75 -35.28 -1.62 -10.35
C TRP A 75 -35.85 -0.21 -10.50
N ASP A 76 -35.09 0.66 -11.13
CA ASP A 76 -35.60 1.97 -11.55
C ASP A 76 -35.62 2.10 -13.07
N GLY A 77 -36.28 3.15 -13.54
CA GLY A 77 -36.41 3.40 -14.98
C GLY A 77 -35.15 3.88 -15.68
N ASP A 78 -34.20 4.41 -14.89
CA ASP A 78 -32.96 5.00 -15.41
C ASP A 78 -31.86 3.94 -15.59
N MET A 79 -32.04 2.73 -15.01
CA MET A 79 -31.10 1.60 -15.13
C MET A 79 -29.67 1.96 -14.73
N ALA A 80 -29.51 2.78 -13.69
CA ALA A 80 -28.23 3.30 -13.22
C ALA A 80 -27.18 2.20 -12.90
N GLN A 81 -27.63 0.97 -12.62
CA GLN A 81 -26.75 -0.19 -12.44
C GLN A 81 -25.97 -0.58 -13.72
N LEU A 82 -26.32 -0.03 -14.88
CA LEU A 82 -25.65 -0.23 -16.16
C LEU A 82 -24.79 0.96 -16.58
N ASP A 83 -24.75 2.02 -15.78
CA ASP A 83 -23.87 3.15 -16.04
C ASP A 83 -22.39 2.74 -16.04
N GLY A 84 -21.58 3.51 -16.76
CA GLY A 84 -20.15 3.27 -16.81
C GLY A 84 -19.48 3.64 -15.49
N TYR A 85 -19.09 2.63 -14.72
CA TYR A 85 -18.28 2.78 -13.51
C TYR A 85 -16.84 2.38 -13.79
N ASP A 86 -15.90 3.02 -13.08
CA ASP A 86 -14.48 2.66 -13.14
C ASP A 86 -14.19 1.34 -12.42
N GLY A 87 -15.03 0.96 -11.46
CA GLY A 87 -14.92 -0.29 -10.75
C GLY A 87 -16.14 -0.65 -9.91
N LEU A 88 -16.32 -1.95 -9.68
CA LEU A 88 -17.38 -2.51 -8.84
C LEU A 88 -16.77 -3.21 -7.62
N LEU A 89 -17.13 -2.73 -6.43
CA LEU A 89 -16.80 -3.38 -5.15
C LEU A 89 -18.06 -3.99 -4.55
N VAL A 90 -18.11 -5.31 -4.39
CA VAL A 90 -19.21 -6.01 -3.69
C VAL A 90 -18.74 -6.41 -2.29
N ALA A 91 -19.15 -5.64 -1.29
CA ALA A 91 -18.75 -5.81 0.11
C ALA A 91 -19.88 -5.46 1.09
N PRO A 92 -20.44 -6.44 1.80
CA PRO A 92 -20.14 -7.88 1.73
C PRO A 92 -20.72 -8.56 0.49
N ALA A 93 -20.09 -9.66 0.05
CA ALA A 93 -20.61 -10.57 -0.96
C ALA A 93 -21.09 -11.86 -0.31
N THR A 94 -22.39 -12.10 -0.25
CA THR A 94 -22.95 -13.36 0.28
C THR A 94 -22.82 -14.49 -0.75
N ARG A 95 -22.77 -15.75 -0.27
CA ARG A 95 -22.82 -16.94 -1.14
C ARG A 95 -23.96 -16.88 -2.13
N ASN A 96 -25.16 -16.45 -1.71
CA ASN A 96 -26.32 -16.34 -2.58
C ASN A 96 -26.08 -15.39 -3.77
N THR A 97 -25.49 -14.21 -3.52
CA THR A 97 -25.15 -13.23 -4.55
C THR A 97 -24.12 -13.79 -5.54
N LEU A 98 -23.07 -14.43 -5.01
CA LEU A 98 -22.03 -15.06 -5.84
C LEU A 98 -22.60 -16.21 -6.68
N ALA A 99 -23.44 -17.07 -6.09
CA ALA A 99 -24.08 -18.18 -6.80
C ALA A 99 -25.00 -17.68 -7.93
N LYS A 100 -25.78 -16.64 -7.69
CA LYS A 100 -26.63 -16.03 -8.72
C LYS A 100 -25.80 -15.48 -9.87
N HIS A 101 -24.75 -14.72 -9.56
CA HIS A 101 -23.85 -14.16 -10.58
C HIS A 101 -23.20 -15.25 -11.44
N VAL A 102 -22.64 -16.29 -10.81
CA VAL A 102 -21.99 -17.41 -11.51
C VAL A 102 -22.98 -18.15 -12.42
N ASN A 103 -24.21 -18.34 -11.97
CA ASN A 103 -25.24 -19.06 -12.73
C ASN A 103 -26.08 -18.17 -13.67
N GLY A 104 -25.74 -16.87 -13.79
CA GLY A 104 -26.45 -15.94 -14.70
C GLY A 104 -27.86 -15.58 -14.27
N VAL A 105 -28.20 -15.71 -12.99
CA VAL A 105 -29.51 -15.34 -12.44
C VAL A 105 -29.51 -13.84 -12.15
N MET A 106 -30.29 -13.07 -12.91
CA MET A 106 -30.35 -11.60 -12.84
C MET A 106 -31.66 -11.12 -12.21
N ASP A 107 -31.93 -11.52 -10.98
CA ASP A 107 -33.16 -11.21 -10.25
C ASP A 107 -33.07 -9.98 -9.35
N SER A 108 -31.96 -9.24 -9.42
CA SER A 108 -31.76 -7.99 -8.67
C SER A 108 -30.81 -7.05 -9.41
N PRO A 109 -30.92 -5.72 -9.18
CA PRO A 109 -30.02 -4.73 -9.77
C PRO A 109 -28.54 -5.03 -9.53
N LEU A 110 -28.17 -5.50 -8.33
CA LEU A 110 -26.79 -5.82 -7.99
C LEU A 110 -26.21 -6.93 -8.88
N VAL A 111 -26.94 -8.03 -9.08
CA VAL A 111 -26.42 -9.15 -9.89
C VAL A 111 -26.35 -8.76 -11.37
N MET A 112 -27.29 -7.93 -11.85
CA MET A 112 -27.20 -7.36 -13.20
C MET A 112 -25.98 -6.48 -13.34
N ALA A 113 -25.70 -5.58 -12.37
CA ALA A 113 -24.50 -4.75 -12.38
C ALA A 113 -23.21 -5.58 -12.39
N MET A 114 -23.14 -6.65 -11.59
CA MET A 114 -22.00 -7.58 -11.60
C MET A 114 -21.80 -8.22 -12.98
N SER A 115 -22.88 -8.63 -13.63
CA SER A 115 -22.82 -9.25 -14.95
C SER A 115 -22.42 -8.24 -16.04
N ALA A 116 -22.96 -7.02 -15.98
CA ALA A 116 -22.60 -5.94 -16.89
C ALA A 116 -21.13 -5.53 -16.74
N ALA A 117 -20.66 -5.35 -15.50
CA ALA A 117 -19.26 -5.03 -15.21
C ALA A 117 -18.30 -6.11 -15.75
N THR A 118 -18.62 -7.38 -15.52
CA THR A 118 -17.83 -8.49 -16.06
C THR A 118 -17.84 -8.49 -17.59
N GLY A 119 -19.00 -8.23 -18.21
CA GLY A 119 -19.16 -8.24 -19.68
C GLY A 119 -18.42 -7.12 -20.39
N ASN A 120 -18.31 -5.95 -19.79
CA ASN A 120 -17.61 -4.79 -20.35
C ASN A 120 -16.16 -4.64 -19.90
N GLY A 121 -15.65 -5.56 -19.05
CA GLY A 121 -14.27 -5.54 -18.57
C GLY A 121 -14.00 -4.54 -17.45
N THR A 122 -15.03 -4.00 -16.79
CA THR A 122 -14.86 -3.18 -15.58
C THR A 122 -14.26 -4.01 -14.46
N PRO A 123 -13.21 -3.52 -13.76
CA PRO A 123 -12.63 -4.21 -12.63
C PRO A 123 -13.67 -4.49 -11.53
N VAL A 124 -13.79 -5.76 -11.15
CA VAL A 124 -14.70 -6.21 -10.09
C VAL A 124 -13.89 -6.77 -8.93
N MET A 125 -14.21 -6.35 -7.71
CA MET A 125 -13.72 -7.00 -6.49
C MET A 125 -14.88 -7.45 -5.62
N VAL A 126 -14.81 -8.68 -5.14
CA VAL A 126 -15.81 -9.25 -4.21
C VAL A 126 -15.14 -9.56 -2.87
N VAL A 127 -15.84 -9.24 -1.78
CA VAL A 127 -15.42 -9.52 -0.40
C VAL A 127 -16.39 -10.52 0.21
N PRO A 128 -16.13 -11.84 0.09
CA PRO A 128 -17.01 -12.87 0.64
C PRO A 128 -17.11 -12.74 2.17
N SER A 129 -18.33 -12.76 2.67
CA SER A 129 -18.61 -12.70 4.10
C SER A 129 -19.69 -13.70 4.47
N MET A 130 -19.30 -14.75 5.20
CA MET A 130 -20.18 -15.83 5.63
C MET A 130 -19.55 -16.62 6.78
N HIS A 131 -20.36 -17.44 7.47
CA HIS A 131 -19.86 -18.36 8.48
C HIS A 131 -18.89 -19.39 7.88
N ASN A 132 -17.93 -19.87 8.68
CA ASN A 132 -16.91 -20.81 8.20
C ASN A 132 -17.52 -22.07 7.58
N ASP A 133 -18.56 -22.66 8.16
CA ASP A 133 -19.21 -23.86 7.63
C ASP A 133 -19.72 -23.64 6.19
N LEU A 134 -20.17 -22.42 5.87
CA LEU A 134 -20.59 -22.07 4.51
C LEU A 134 -19.39 -21.75 3.63
N PHE A 135 -18.35 -21.16 4.20
CA PHE A 135 -17.15 -20.81 3.44
C PHE A 135 -16.35 -22.06 3.04
N ASP A 136 -16.23 -23.03 3.95
CA ASP A 136 -15.46 -24.27 3.74
C ASP A 136 -16.24 -25.33 2.92
N ASP A 137 -17.53 -25.10 2.65
CA ASP A 137 -18.31 -25.93 1.75
C ASP A 137 -17.73 -25.91 0.32
N ALA A 138 -17.58 -27.07 -0.28
CA ALA A 138 -17.02 -27.26 -1.61
C ALA A 138 -17.70 -26.38 -2.67
N VAL A 139 -19.02 -26.23 -2.60
CA VAL A 139 -19.79 -25.37 -3.53
C VAL A 139 -19.33 -23.91 -3.43
N THR A 140 -19.07 -23.41 -2.21
CA THR A 140 -18.56 -22.05 -2.02
C THR A 140 -17.17 -21.89 -2.61
N GLN A 141 -16.28 -22.85 -2.37
CA GLN A 141 -14.93 -22.83 -2.93
C GLN A 141 -14.94 -22.82 -4.47
N ASP A 142 -15.84 -23.60 -5.08
CA ASP A 142 -15.98 -23.62 -6.54
C ASP A 142 -16.57 -22.31 -7.06
N LEU A 143 -17.54 -21.70 -6.37
CA LEU A 143 -18.07 -20.37 -6.73
C LEU A 143 -16.98 -19.29 -6.68
N LEU A 144 -16.14 -19.30 -5.64
CA LEU A 144 -15.05 -18.31 -5.51
C LEU A 144 -14.02 -18.47 -6.62
N LYS A 145 -13.65 -19.71 -6.97
CA LYS A 145 -12.77 -20.00 -8.12
C LYS A 145 -13.38 -19.51 -9.43
N GLU A 146 -14.66 -19.80 -9.65
CA GLU A 146 -15.34 -19.40 -10.89
C GLU A 146 -15.42 -17.88 -11.03
N VAL A 147 -15.74 -17.17 -9.94
CA VAL A 147 -15.73 -15.70 -9.91
C VAL A 147 -14.35 -15.14 -10.24
N ALA A 148 -13.28 -15.75 -9.69
CA ALA A 148 -11.89 -15.34 -9.97
C ALA A 148 -11.49 -15.64 -11.42
N VAL A 149 -11.87 -16.79 -11.98
CA VAL A 149 -11.62 -17.16 -13.40
C VAL A 149 -12.30 -16.18 -14.36
N ARG A 150 -13.45 -15.62 -13.98
CA ARG A 150 -14.15 -14.58 -14.74
C ARG A 150 -13.56 -13.18 -14.59
N GLY A 151 -12.43 -13.04 -13.89
CA GLY A 151 -11.66 -11.81 -13.80
C GLY A 151 -11.94 -10.95 -12.56
N ALA A 152 -12.84 -11.36 -11.67
CA ALA A 152 -13.05 -10.62 -10.44
C ALA A 152 -11.96 -10.96 -9.40
N LYS A 153 -11.49 -9.94 -8.67
CA LYS A 153 -10.63 -10.13 -7.51
C LYS A 153 -11.46 -10.60 -6.32
N VAL A 154 -11.06 -11.71 -5.72
CA VAL A 154 -11.67 -12.22 -4.49
C VAL A 154 -10.77 -11.84 -3.31
N LEU A 155 -11.27 -11.02 -2.39
CA LEU A 155 -10.54 -10.63 -1.19
C LEU A 155 -11.11 -11.36 0.02
N VAL A 156 -10.30 -12.22 0.63
CA VAL A 156 -10.65 -13.04 1.79
C VAL A 156 -9.71 -12.72 2.94
N SER A 157 -10.25 -12.51 4.14
CA SER A 157 -9.44 -12.42 5.35
C SER A 157 -8.84 -13.77 5.75
N PRO A 158 -7.67 -13.77 6.41
CA PRO A 158 -7.25 -14.90 7.20
C PRO A 158 -8.31 -15.31 8.23
N SER A 159 -8.34 -16.57 8.62
CA SER A 159 -9.24 -17.04 9.68
C SER A 159 -8.68 -16.62 11.04
N GLU A 160 -9.46 -15.86 11.82
CA GLU A 160 -9.16 -15.50 13.20
C GLU A 160 -10.16 -16.20 14.14
N GLU A 161 -9.69 -16.85 15.18
CA GLU A 161 -10.52 -17.56 16.18
C GLU A 161 -11.54 -18.54 15.56
N GLY A 162 -11.16 -19.18 14.45
CA GLY A 162 -12.05 -20.08 13.72
C GLY A 162 -13.18 -19.37 12.97
N ARG A 163 -13.09 -18.06 12.75
CA ARG A 163 -14.05 -17.25 11.98
C ARG A 163 -13.35 -16.41 10.94
N ARG A 164 -13.92 -16.38 9.74
CA ARG A 164 -13.49 -15.46 8.67
C ARG A 164 -14.35 -14.22 8.72
N LYS A 165 -13.81 -13.17 9.33
CA LYS A 165 -14.46 -11.85 9.33
C LYS A 165 -14.21 -11.17 7.97
N GLN A 166 -15.05 -10.19 7.64
CA GLN A 166 -14.72 -9.28 6.56
C GLN A 166 -13.40 -8.54 6.92
N PRO A 167 -12.45 -8.37 5.97
CA PRO A 167 -11.28 -7.54 6.19
C PRO A 167 -11.67 -6.13 6.69
N ASP A 168 -10.76 -5.46 7.38
CA ASP A 168 -11.00 -4.09 7.78
C ASP A 168 -11.17 -3.16 6.57
N PRO A 169 -11.92 -2.04 6.70
CA PRO A 169 -12.19 -1.13 5.59
C PRO A 169 -10.94 -0.53 4.94
N VAL A 170 -9.84 -0.33 5.69
CA VAL A 170 -8.60 0.23 5.16
C VAL A 170 -7.96 -0.77 4.19
N SER A 171 -7.91 -2.04 4.58
CA SER A 171 -7.41 -3.13 3.74
C SER A 171 -8.27 -3.36 2.50
N ILE A 172 -9.62 -3.34 2.64
CA ILE A 172 -10.52 -3.47 1.49
C ILE A 172 -10.27 -2.36 0.48
N VAL A 173 -10.20 -1.10 0.94
CA VAL A 173 -10.00 0.06 0.05
C VAL A 173 -8.61 0.05 -0.58
N ALA A 174 -7.57 -0.39 0.16
CA ALA A 174 -6.22 -0.53 -0.39
C ALA A 174 -6.18 -1.54 -1.55
N GLU A 175 -6.75 -2.72 -1.33
CA GLU A 175 -6.78 -3.79 -2.32
C GLU A 175 -7.68 -3.47 -3.52
N PHE A 176 -8.78 -2.75 -3.28
CA PHE A 176 -9.66 -2.29 -4.35
C PHE A 176 -8.99 -1.20 -5.20
N ALA A 177 -8.37 -0.21 -4.57
CA ALA A 177 -7.62 0.83 -5.27
C ALA A 177 -6.48 0.23 -6.10
N HIS A 178 -5.70 -0.70 -5.52
CA HIS A 178 -4.67 -1.41 -6.25
C HIS A 178 -5.22 -2.14 -7.48
N HIS A 179 -6.33 -2.88 -7.31
CA HIS A 179 -6.95 -3.62 -8.41
C HIS A 179 -7.43 -2.68 -9.53
N LEU A 180 -7.99 -1.52 -9.17
CA LEU A 180 -8.52 -0.52 -10.09
C LEU A 180 -7.42 0.23 -10.83
N ASN A 181 -6.35 0.59 -10.13
CA ASN A 181 -5.26 1.42 -10.65
C ASN A 181 -4.16 0.63 -11.35
N ARG A 182 -4.19 -0.70 -11.27
CA ARG A 182 -3.21 -1.56 -11.92
C ARG A 182 -3.30 -1.44 -13.43
N THR A 183 -2.37 -0.71 -14.02
CA THR A 183 -2.24 -0.47 -15.46
C THR A 183 -1.06 -1.23 -16.04
N LEU A 184 -0.88 -1.15 -17.37
CA LEU A 184 0.31 -1.73 -18.03
C LEU A 184 1.61 -1.05 -17.62
N ASN A 185 1.55 0.19 -17.11
CA ASN A 185 2.70 0.98 -16.70
C ASN A 185 3.04 0.84 -15.21
N HIS A 186 2.42 -0.10 -14.48
CA HIS A 186 2.79 -0.35 -13.08
C HIS A 186 4.23 -0.85 -12.98
N ARG A 187 4.91 -0.49 -11.88
CA ARG A 187 6.28 -0.90 -11.57
C ARG A 187 6.31 -1.99 -10.49
N ASN A 188 7.39 -2.77 -10.52
CA ASN A 188 7.73 -3.68 -9.44
C ASN A 188 8.78 -2.99 -8.56
N VAL A 189 8.31 -2.42 -7.45
CA VAL A 189 9.08 -1.51 -6.61
C VAL A 189 9.64 -2.26 -5.41
N LEU A 190 10.95 -2.17 -5.19
CA LEU A 190 11.59 -2.55 -3.95
C LEU A 190 11.70 -1.33 -3.04
N VAL A 191 11.09 -1.39 -1.86
CA VAL A 191 11.21 -0.33 -0.86
C VAL A 191 12.03 -0.83 0.32
N LEU A 192 13.13 -0.13 0.61
CA LEU A 192 13.91 -0.34 1.82
C LEU A 192 13.38 0.62 2.90
N LEU A 193 13.08 0.12 4.09
CA LEU A 193 12.54 0.92 5.18
C LEU A 193 13.07 0.49 6.55
N GLY A 194 12.83 1.31 7.57
CA GLY A 194 13.28 1.06 8.94
C GLY A 194 14.74 1.45 9.17
N GLY A 195 15.31 1.00 10.27
CA GLY A 195 16.69 1.25 10.64
C GLY A 195 17.53 -0.02 10.65
N THR A 196 18.84 0.11 10.45
CA THR A 196 19.77 -1.00 10.65
C THR A 196 20.40 -0.97 12.04
N GLU A 197 20.75 -2.14 12.54
CA GLU A 197 21.42 -2.36 13.81
C GLU A 197 22.85 -2.85 13.57
N SER A 198 23.74 -2.56 14.53
CA SER A 198 25.07 -3.14 14.57
C SER A 198 25.33 -3.69 15.97
N SER A 199 25.51 -5.00 16.07
CA SER A 199 25.64 -5.68 17.36
C SER A 199 26.90 -5.27 18.07
N ILE A 200 26.79 -4.88 19.35
CA ILE A 200 27.90 -4.73 20.31
C ILE A 200 28.21 -6.11 20.87
N ASP A 201 27.17 -6.77 21.40
CA ASP A 201 27.21 -8.13 21.95
C ASP A 201 25.87 -8.84 21.60
N ASP A 202 25.62 -10.03 22.16
CA ASP A 202 24.38 -10.79 21.88
C ASP A 202 23.12 -10.10 22.44
N VAL A 203 23.24 -9.00 23.18
CA VAL A 203 22.12 -8.32 23.84
C VAL A 203 21.98 -6.86 23.42
N ARG A 204 23.11 -6.19 23.13
CA ARG A 204 23.14 -4.75 22.87
C ARG A 204 23.52 -4.43 21.45
N VAL A 205 22.88 -3.37 20.91
CA VAL A 205 23.10 -2.90 19.54
C VAL A 205 23.33 -1.38 19.51
N VAL A 206 24.06 -0.92 18.51
CA VAL A 206 24.04 0.47 18.05
C VAL A 206 23.05 0.55 16.90
N THR A 207 22.11 1.50 16.96
CA THR A 207 21.08 1.69 15.93
C THR A 207 20.76 3.18 15.77
N ASN A 208 20.04 3.51 14.72
CA ASN A 208 19.48 4.84 14.51
C ASN A 208 18.03 4.91 15.02
N ARG A 209 17.45 6.13 15.03
CA ARG A 209 16.10 6.38 15.55
C ARG A 209 14.98 6.17 14.54
N SER A 210 15.25 5.57 13.39
CA SER A 210 14.21 5.34 12.38
C SER A 210 13.13 4.41 12.92
N THR A 211 11.88 4.78 12.69
CA THR A 211 10.69 4.00 13.06
C THR A 211 10.12 3.20 11.90
N GLY A 212 10.50 3.50 10.65
CA GLY A 212 9.99 2.88 9.44
C GLY A 212 8.66 3.41 8.90
N HIS A 213 7.94 4.28 9.64
CA HIS A 213 6.59 4.73 9.28
C HIS A 213 6.52 5.43 7.91
N THR A 214 7.47 6.30 7.59
CA THR A 214 7.48 7.01 6.29
C THR A 214 7.64 6.02 5.14
N GLY A 215 8.60 5.09 5.25
CA GLY A 215 8.79 4.06 4.23
C GLY A 215 7.56 3.17 4.05
N PHE A 216 6.90 2.78 5.15
CA PHE A 216 5.68 1.97 5.08
C PHE A 216 4.49 2.75 4.47
N ALA A 217 4.32 4.03 4.80
CA ALA A 217 3.29 4.86 4.18
C ALA A 217 3.52 5.02 2.66
N ILE A 218 4.78 5.09 2.22
CA ILE A 218 5.13 5.08 0.78
C ILE A 218 4.75 3.72 0.15
N CYS A 219 5.02 2.60 0.83
CA CYS A 219 4.59 1.27 0.35
C CYS A 219 3.07 1.19 0.15
N ASP A 220 2.30 1.63 1.16
CA ASP A 220 0.83 1.63 1.11
C ASP A 220 0.31 2.54 -0.01
N GLY A 221 0.85 3.75 -0.15
CA GLY A 221 0.47 4.69 -1.21
C GLY A 221 0.77 4.16 -2.61
N LEU A 222 1.99 3.69 -2.87
CA LEU A 222 2.37 3.11 -4.16
C LEU A 222 1.55 1.85 -4.50
N HIS A 223 1.26 1.01 -3.50
CA HIS A 223 0.37 -0.13 -3.70
C HIS A 223 -1.02 0.32 -4.14
N ARG A 224 -1.64 1.30 -3.44
CA ARG A 224 -2.95 1.86 -3.82
C ARG A 224 -2.96 2.47 -5.22
N LEU A 225 -1.83 2.99 -5.69
CA LEU A 225 -1.66 3.53 -7.05
C LEU A 225 -1.39 2.45 -8.10
N GLY A 226 -1.41 1.16 -7.72
CA GLY A 226 -1.36 0.02 -8.63
C GLY A 226 0.01 -0.61 -8.81
N HIS A 227 1.06 -0.09 -8.16
CA HIS A 227 2.39 -0.69 -8.21
C HIS A 227 2.49 -1.96 -7.37
N ARG A 228 3.35 -2.89 -7.78
CA ARG A 228 3.66 -4.09 -7.00
C ARG A 228 4.84 -3.78 -6.08
N VAL A 229 4.61 -3.82 -4.77
CA VAL A 229 5.61 -3.45 -3.78
C VAL A 229 6.18 -4.68 -3.08
N THR A 230 7.51 -4.75 -3.01
CA THR A 230 8.26 -5.69 -2.16
C THR A 230 8.99 -4.87 -1.09
N ILE A 231 8.95 -5.29 0.15
CA ILE A 231 9.52 -4.58 1.29
C ILE A 231 10.77 -5.29 1.78
N LEU A 232 11.88 -4.55 1.90
CA LEU A 232 13.06 -4.96 2.64
C LEU A 232 13.13 -4.13 3.92
N ALA A 233 12.72 -4.73 5.03
CA ALA A 233 12.56 -4.05 6.30
C ALA A 233 13.77 -4.28 7.21
N GLY A 234 14.37 -3.20 7.70
CA GLY A 234 15.20 -3.21 8.89
C GLY A 234 14.33 -3.22 10.15
N ARG A 235 14.86 -2.69 11.25
CA ARG A 235 14.11 -2.50 12.48
C ARG A 235 13.02 -1.45 12.29
N THR A 236 11.80 -1.79 12.68
CA THR A 236 10.64 -0.90 12.72
C THR A 236 10.08 -0.83 14.15
N SER A 237 9.28 0.20 14.44
CA SER A 237 8.57 0.35 15.72
C SER A 237 7.18 -0.30 15.71
N PHE A 238 6.82 -0.99 14.65
CA PHE A 238 5.55 -1.67 14.43
C PHE A 238 5.77 -2.93 13.59
N ASP A 239 4.80 -3.83 13.62
CA ASP A 239 4.81 -5.01 12.75
C ASP A 239 4.41 -4.58 11.33
N VAL A 240 5.27 -4.89 10.36
CA VAL A 240 4.96 -4.59 8.95
C VAL A 240 3.87 -5.56 8.48
N ASP A 241 2.79 -5.01 7.90
CA ASP A 241 1.72 -5.83 7.34
C ASP A 241 2.23 -6.64 6.13
N ASP A 242 2.32 -7.95 6.30
CA ASP A 242 2.75 -8.91 5.28
C ASP A 242 1.57 -9.54 4.50
N SER A 243 0.32 -9.24 4.89
CA SER A 243 -0.88 -9.77 4.20
C SER A 243 -1.02 -9.23 2.77
N ARG A 244 -0.52 -8.00 2.53
CA ARG A 244 -0.56 -7.30 1.24
C ARG A 244 0.78 -7.28 0.52
N PHE A 245 1.88 -7.45 1.24
CA PHE A 245 3.24 -7.26 0.73
C PHE A 245 4.09 -8.51 0.90
N LYS A 246 5.06 -8.69 -0.01
CA LYS A 246 6.18 -9.56 0.25
C LYS A 246 7.18 -8.80 1.13
N VAL A 247 7.37 -9.25 2.36
CA VAL A 247 8.26 -8.63 3.33
C VAL A 247 9.47 -9.52 3.59
N ILE A 248 10.67 -8.95 3.52
CA ILE A 248 11.92 -9.56 3.92
C ILE A 248 12.52 -8.72 5.05
N TYR A 249 12.83 -9.35 6.17
CA TYR A 249 13.46 -8.68 7.31
C TYR A 249 14.97 -8.81 7.26
N SER A 250 15.64 -7.69 7.47
CA SER A 250 17.10 -7.59 7.46
C SER A 250 17.57 -6.62 8.55
N PRO A 251 18.05 -7.13 9.69
CA PRO A 251 18.33 -6.28 10.85
C PRO A 251 19.58 -5.41 10.69
N ASP A 252 20.60 -5.84 9.96
CA ASP A 252 21.88 -5.15 9.86
C ASP A 252 22.20 -4.67 8.44
N ALA A 253 23.17 -3.75 8.33
CA ALA A 253 23.51 -3.12 7.05
C ALA A 253 24.12 -4.11 6.03
N ALA A 254 24.86 -5.12 6.49
CA ALA A 254 25.51 -6.08 5.60
C ALA A 254 24.49 -7.04 4.99
N SER A 255 23.60 -7.60 5.81
CA SER A 255 22.51 -8.45 5.32
C SER A 255 21.54 -7.66 4.44
N MET A 256 21.23 -6.39 4.78
CA MET A 256 20.39 -5.53 3.95
C MET A 256 21.01 -5.30 2.56
N LYS A 257 22.33 -5.10 2.49
CA LYS A 257 23.03 -4.99 1.21
C LYS A 257 22.93 -6.26 0.37
N CYS A 258 23.13 -7.43 0.98
CA CYS A 258 23.02 -8.73 0.31
C CYS A 258 21.59 -8.94 -0.20
N TRP A 259 20.59 -8.78 0.66
CA TRP A 259 19.19 -8.95 0.28
C TRP A 259 18.76 -7.95 -0.81
N ALA A 260 19.14 -6.68 -0.71
CA ALA A 260 18.81 -5.69 -1.74
C ALA A 260 19.33 -6.12 -3.12
N LYS A 261 20.57 -6.61 -3.18
CA LYS A 261 21.15 -7.11 -4.42
C LYS A 261 20.42 -8.35 -4.93
N ASP A 262 20.20 -9.34 -4.07
CA ASP A 262 19.56 -10.61 -4.44
C ASP A 262 18.11 -10.38 -4.93
N LEU A 263 17.36 -9.47 -4.30
CA LEU A 263 16.00 -9.12 -4.70
C LEU A 263 15.95 -8.40 -6.06
N ILE A 264 16.89 -7.49 -6.33
CA ILE A 264 17.03 -6.81 -7.63
C ILE A 264 17.38 -7.81 -8.73
N GLU A 265 18.27 -8.76 -8.43
CA GLU A 265 18.72 -9.77 -9.38
C GLU A 265 17.72 -10.92 -9.58
N ASN A 266 16.69 -11.05 -8.70
CA ASN A 266 15.68 -12.10 -8.77
C ASN A 266 14.69 -11.86 -9.92
N ASP A 267 14.61 -12.81 -10.85
CA ASP A 267 13.74 -12.69 -12.03
C ASP A 267 12.25 -12.82 -11.71
N ASP A 268 11.87 -13.61 -10.70
CA ASP A 268 10.47 -13.86 -10.35
C ASP A 268 9.79 -12.60 -9.78
N LEU A 269 10.56 -11.75 -9.10
CA LEU A 269 10.05 -10.49 -8.56
C LEU A 269 9.98 -9.39 -9.61
N GLY A 270 10.86 -9.45 -10.60
CA GLY A 270 10.90 -8.48 -11.69
C GLY A 270 11.19 -7.05 -11.23
N ILE A 271 11.83 -6.85 -10.07
CA ILE A 271 12.12 -5.51 -9.54
C ILE A 271 12.76 -4.64 -10.61
N ASP A 272 12.15 -3.50 -10.89
CA ASP A 272 12.61 -2.53 -11.89
C ASP A 272 12.83 -1.12 -11.30
N THR A 273 12.45 -0.91 -10.04
CA THR A 273 12.53 0.38 -9.34
C THR A 273 12.91 0.17 -7.88
N VAL A 274 13.68 1.09 -7.30
CA VAL A 274 14.09 1.03 -5.89
C VAL A 274 13.84 2.35 -5.17
N ILE A 275 13.20 2.27 -4.01
CA ILE A 275 13.01 3.40 -3.08
C ILE A 275 13.81 3.10 -1.80
N SER A 276 14.85 3.87 -1.53
CA SER A 276 15.73 3.67 -0.38
C SER A 276 15.38 4.64 0.76
N ALA A 277 14.31 4.32 1.49
CA ALA A 277 13.84 5.10 2.64
C ALA A 277 14.37 4.58 3.99
N ALA A 278 15.18 3.52 3.97
CA ALA A 278 15.78 2.98 5.18
C ALA A 278 16.89 3.90 5.74
N ALA A 279 16.95 4.04 7.05
CA ALA A 279 18.07 4.66 7.75
C ALA A 279 19.17 3.61 7.95
N ILE A 280 19.99 3.46 6.93
CA ILE A 280 21.11 2.50 6.93
C ILE A 280 22.31 3.14 7.60
N SER A 281 22.93 2.44 8.54
CA SER A 281 24.08 2.95 9.29
C SER A 281 25.29 3.13 8.37
N ASP A 282 25.84 4.34 8.35
CA ASP A 282 27.11 4.66 7.66
C ASP A 282 28.34 4.11 8.40
N HIS A 283 28.16 3.72 9.65
CA HIS A 283 29.20 3.14 10.50
C HIS A 283 28.67 1.88 11.18
N VAL A 284 29.46 0.85 11.22
CA VAL A 284 29.17 -0.43 11.87
C VAL A 284 30.25 -0.77 12.91
N MET A 285 29.90 -1.61 13.88
CA MET A 285 30.92 -2.11 14.84
C MET A 285 32.03 -2.81 14.07
N LYS A 286 33.29 -2.48 14.43
CA LYS A 286 34.45 -3.13 13.86
C LYS A 286 34.49 -4.61 14.23
N GLU A 287 34.14 -4.91 15.48
CA GLU A 287 34.07 -6.25 16.06
C GLU A 287 32.85 -6.30 16.99
N SER A 288 32.11 -7.40 16.96
CA SER A 288 31.09 -7.70 17.96
C SER A 288 31.58 -8.77 18.92
N PHE A 289 31.14 -8.69 20.17
CA PHE A 289 31.52 -9.62 21.24
C PHE A 289 30.50 -10.76 21.31
N SER A 290 31.01 -11.98 21.48
CA SER A 290 30.15 -13.14 21.75
C SER A 290 29.76 -13.18 23.23
N GLY A 291 28.50 -13.50 23.52
CA GLY A 291 27.94 -13.48 24.85
C GLY A 291 27.54 -12.06 25.29
N LYS A 292 27.19 -11.92 26.57
CA LYS A 292 26.86 -10.63 27.18
C LYS A 292 28.07 -10.05 27.90
N LEU A 293 28.52 -8.86 27.54
CA LEU A 293 29.60 -8.14 28.20
C LEU A 293 29.23 -7.79 29.65
N SER A 294 30.23 -7.76 30.54
CA SER A 294 30.07 -7.32 31.93
C SER A 294 29.54 -5.87 31.98
N SER A 295 28.77 -5.57 33.02
CA SER A 295 28.32 -4.22 33.33
C SER A 295 29.30 -3.39 34.12
N ASP A 296 30.41 -4.01 34.62
CA ASP A 296 31.32 -3.38 35.56
C ASP A 296 32.49 -2.67 34.87
N ASP A 297 32.69 -2.92 33.58
CA ASP A 297 33.78 -2.38 32.80
C ASP A 297 33.35 -1.24 31.88
N VAL A 298 34.26 -0.31 31.60
CA VAL A 298 34.09 0.71 30.53
C VAL A 298 34.19 0.03 29.19
N LEU A 299 33.24 0.33 28.31
CA LEU A 299 33.24 -0.18 26.95
C LEU A 299 33.74 0.87 25.97
N ASP A 300 34.89 0.60 25.35
CA ASP A 300 35.39 1.38 24.21
C ASP A 300 34.89 0.75 22.90
N LEU A 301 33.97 1.44 22.21
CA LEU A 301 33.38 0.96 20.97
C LEU A 301 34.09 1.58 19.76
N GLN A 302 34.57 0.74 18.86
CA GLN A 302 35.13 1.17 17.58
C GLN A 302 34.14 0.96 16.43
N LEU A 303 33.74 2.05 15.78
CA LEU A 303 32.88 2.05 14.61
C LEU A 303 33.74 2.31 13.37
N VAL A 304 33.53 1.54 12.33
CA VAL A 304 34.20 1.67 11.03
C VAL A 304 33.19 2.05 9.93
N PRO A 305 33.60 2.81 8.89
CA PRO A 305 32.73 3.16 7.79
C PRO A 305 32.17 1.92 7.07
N PHE A 306 30.90 1.97 6.70
CA PHE A 306 30.23 0.96 5.88
C PHE A 306 29.92 1.55 4.49
N PRO A 307 30.12 0.80 3.39
CA PRO A 307 29.85 1.29 2.05
C PRO A 307 28.36 1.63 1.86
N LYS A 308 28.07 2.78 1.24
CA LYS A 308 26.69 3.20 0.99
C LYS A 308 26.01 2.24 0.01
N ILE A 309 24.93 1.61 0.47
CA ILE A 309 24.21 0.58 -0.31
C ILE A 309 23.59 1.20 -1.56
N ILE A 310 23.10 2.43 -1.46
CA ILE A 310 22.42 3.15 -2.57
C ILE A 310 23.32 3.29 -3.79
N ASP A 311 24.64 3.43 -3.61
CA ASP A 311 25.59 3.54 -4.73
C ASP A 311 25.64 2.25 -5.57
N GLY A 312 25.34 1.10 -4.97
CA GLY A 312 25.23 -0.18 -5.68
C GLY A 312 23.90 -0.39 -6.39
N MET A 313 22.81 0.15 -5.86
CA MET A 313 21.45 -0.15 -6.37
C MET A 313 21.25 0.26 -7.81
N VAL A 314 21.68 1.45 -8.21
CA VAL A 314 21.63 1.94 -9.60
C VAL A 314 22.41 1.01 -10.53
N SER A 315 23.61 0.60 -10.11
CA SER A 315 24.44 -0.30 -10.91
C SER A 315 23.84 -1.70 -11.05
N TRP A 316 23.30 -2.27 -9.95
CA TRP A 316 22.67 -3.60 -9.98
C TRP A 316 21.42 -3.60 -10.85
N LEU A 317 20.57 -2.58 -10.68
CA LEU A 317 19.34 -2.43 -11.44
C LEU A 317 19.63 -2.23 -12.93
N GLY A 318 20.58 -1.34 -13.28
CA GLY A 318 20.99 -1.09 -14.66
C GLY A 318 21.57 -2.33 -15.32
N LYS A 319 22.41 -3.12 -14.63
CA LYS A 319 22.95 -4.38 -15.14
C LYS A 319 21.87 -5.42 -15.38
N LYS A 320 20.88 -5.51 -14.50
CA LYS A 320 19.83 -6.53 -14.56
C LYS A 320 18.73 -6.18 -15.58
N ARG A 321 18.34 -4.91 -15.68
CA ARG A 321 17.19 -4.44 -16.47
C ARG A 321 17.57 -3.69 -17.76
N GLY A 322 18.81 -3.22 -17.87
CA GLY A 322 19.25 -2.43 -19.03
C GLY A 322 18.39 -1.20 -19.25
N SER A 323 17.82 -1.06 -20.43
CA SER A 323 16.93 0.04 -20.79
C SER A 323 15.57 0.03 -20.06
N ASN A 324 15.21 -1.09 -19.44
CA ASN A 324 13.98 -1.24 -18.67
C ASN A 324 14.18 -0.94 -17.17
N ALA A 325 15.36 -0.50 -16.76
CA ALA A 325 15.61 -0.05 -15.40
C ALA A 325 14.83 1.23 -15.13
N GLY A 326 13.96 1.17 -14.15
CA GLY A 326 13.24 2.35 -13.65
C GLY A 326 14.09 3.19 -12.70
N PRO A 327 13.53 4.24 -12.11
CA PRO A 327 14.26 5.15 -11.25
C PRO A 327 14.66 4.51 -9.92
N VAL A 328 15.74 5.04 -9.35
CA VAL A 328 16.12 4.83 -7.95
C VAL A 328 15.91 6.16 -7.20
N VAL A 329 15.14 6.11 -6.12
CA VAL A 329 14.88 7.28 -5.25
C VAL A 329 15.60 7.10 -3.93
N GLY A 330 16.41 8.07 -3.57
CA GLY A 330 17.12 8.13 -2.29
C GLY A 330 16.40 8.99 -1.26
N PHE A 331 16.79 8.80 0.00
CA PHE A 331 16.38 9.67 1.11
C PHE A 331 17.61 10.28 1.75
N LYS A 332 17.49 11.55 2.18
CA LYS A 332 18.53 12.27 2.90
C LYS A 332 17.91 12.96 4.10
N LEU A 333 18.47 12.70 5.30
CA LEU A 333 18.07 13.34 6.54
C LEU A 333 19.26 14.14 7.07
N LEU A 334 19.04 15.40 7.38
CA LEU A 334 19.98 16.26 8.08
C LEU A 334 19.38 16.73 9.43
N SER A 335 20.13 17.51 10.20
CA SER A 335 19.71 17.97 11.52
C SER A 335 20.14 19.40 11.75
N GLY A 336 19.16 20.31 11.78
CA GLY A 336 19.37 21.73 12.08
C GLY A 336 19.98 22.53 10.92
N ASP A 337 19.87 22.01 9.71
CA ASP A 337 20.36 22.65 8.50
C ASP A 337 19.27 23.47 7.79
N ASP A 338 19.65 24.41 6.95
CA ASP A 338 18.74 25.15 6.09
C ASP A 338 18.40 24.40 4.79
N ASP A 339 17.45 24.93 4.03
CA ASP A 339 16.99 24.31 2.78
C ASP A 339 18.13 24.23 1.75
N GLU A 340 19.08 25.18 1.74
CA GLU A 340 20.19 25.21 0.78
C GLU A 340 21.17 24.07 1.07
N ALA A 341 21.50 23.81 2.33
CA ALA A 341 22.35 22.69 2.74
C ALA A 341 21.67 21.34 2.44
N LEU A 342 20.36 21.23 2.64
CA LEU A 342 19.58 20.03 2.29
C LEU A 342 19.62 19.76 0.78
N VAL A 343 19.43 20.77 -0.05
CA VAL A 343 19.47 20.67 -1.51
C VAL A 343 20.88 20.28 -1.98
N GLU A 344 21.91 20.90 -1.43
CA GLU A 344 23.29 20.58 -1.77
C GLU A 344 23.65 19.12 -1.41
N ALA A 345 23.26 18.67 -0.22
CA ALA A 345 23.47 17.29 0.20
C ALA A 345 22.70 16.29 -0.68
N ALA A 346 21.50 16.62 -1.11
CA ALA A 346 20.71 15.81 -2.02
C ALA A 346 21.33 15.74 -3.42
N ARG A 347 21.76 16.88 -3.98
CA ARG A 347 22.44 16.94 -5.28
C ARG A 347 23.76 16.20 -5.28
N SER A 348 24.56 16.32 -4.20
CA SER A 348 25.78 15.54 -4.03
C SER A 348 25.49 14.04 -4.01
N GLN A 349 24.37 13.61 -3.43
CA GLN A 349 23.96 12.19 -3.49
C GLN A 349 23.58 11.77 -4.91
N ILE A 350 22.82 12.60 -5.64
CA ILE A 350 22.44 12.33 -7.03
C ILE A 350 23.70 12.17 -7.92
N GLU A 351 24.64 13.10 -7.82
CA GLU A 351 25.87 13.08 -8.60
C GLU A 351 26.73 11.85 -8.30
N ARG A 352 26.89 11.49 -7.03
CA ARG A 352 27.70 10.35 -6.61
C ARG A 352 27.07 9.02 -6.97
N SER A 353 25.75 8.85 -6.69
CA SER A 353 25.07 7.54 -6.76
C SER A 353 24.38 7.30 -8.09
N GLY A 354 24.08 8.36 -8.85
CA GLY A 354 23.28 8.28 -10.09
C GLY A 354 21.79 8.02 -9.84
N VAL A 355 21.29 8.30 -8.63
CA VAL A 355 19.86 8.19 -8.33
C VAL A 355 19.04 9.26 -9.07
N SER A 356 17.80 8.95 -9.39
CA SER A 356 16.94 9.83 -10.19
C SER A 356 16.40 11.01 -9.40
N ALA A 357 16.16 10.81 -8.11
CA ALA A 357 15.66 11.82 -7.19
C ALA A 357 16.05 11.51 -5.73
N VAL A 358 16.01 12.54 -4.90
CA VAL A 358 16.23 12.43 -3.46
C VAL A 358 15.12 13.17 -2.72
N VAL A 359 14.53 12.51 -1.73
CA VAL A 359 13.65 13.14 -0.72
C VAL A 359 14.53 13.59 0.43
N ALA A 360 14.69 14.92 0.59
CA ALA A 360 15.52 15.51 1.62
C ALA A 360 14.68 16.09 2.76
N ASN A 361 15.01 15.72 4.01
CA ASN A 361 14.27 16.13 5.21
C ASN A 361 15.22 16.66 6.28
N ASP A 362 14.72 17.55 7.15
CA ASP A 362 15.34 17.84 8.43
C ASP A 362 14.67 17.04 9.55
N ILE A 363 15.44 16.64 10.55
CA ILE A 363 14.93 15.82 11.68
C ILE A 363 13.86 16.57 12.48
N SER A 364 13.93 17.89 12.56
CA SER A 364 12.94 18.73 13.23
C SER A 364 11.58 18.68 12.53
N TRP A 365 11.55 18.55 11.21
CA TRP A 365 10.31 18.42 10.43
C TRP A 365 9.65 17.05 10.64
N VAL A 366 10.47 16.01 10.75
CA VAL A 366 9.98 14.63 10.96
C VAL A 366 9.37 14.45 12.35
N GLN A 367 9.82 15.22 13.35
CA GLN A 367 9.33 15.15 14.73
C GLN A 367 8.17 16.11 15.03
N GLY A 368 7.88 17.07 14.13
CA GLY A 368 6.79 18.03 14.27
C GLY A 368 5.47 17.57 13.65
N ASP A 369 4.43 18.40 13.81
CA ASP A 369 3.08 18.11 13.28
C ASP A 369 2.97 18.27 11.75
N GLY A 370 3.96 18.84 11.08
CA GLY A 370 4.02 19.05 9.64
C GLY A 370 5.22 18.30 9.04
N ARG A 371 4.99 17.22 8.32
CA ARG A 371 6.05 16.45 7.61
C ARG A 371 6.37 17.14 6.31
N ARG A 372 7.22 18.16 6.36
CA ARG A 372 7.78 18.80 5.17
C ARG A 372 8.97 17.97 4.66
N ALA A 373 9.11 17.88 3.34
CA ALA A 373 10.31 17.36 2.67
C ALA A 373 10.59 18.17 1.42
N LEU A 374 11.82 18.11 0.93
CA LEU A 374 12.19 18.63 -0.38
C LEU A 374 12.35 17.46 -1.36
N TRP A 375 11.70 17.56 -2.50
CA TRP A 375 11.93 16.71 -3.66
C TRP A 375 13.03 17.33 -4.50
N VAL A 376 14.14 16.63 -4.64
CA VAL A 376 15.30 17.15 -5.38
C VAL A 376 15.63 16.19 -6.51
N THR A 377 15.63 16.71 -7.72
CA THR A 377 16.18 16.05 -8.91
C THR A 377 17.42 16.79 -9.39
N LYS A 378 18.00 16.36 -10.50
CA LYS A 378 19.13 17.07 -11.12
C LYS A 378 18.75 18.50 -11.48
N ASP A 379 17.54 18.68 -12.01
CA ASP A 379 17.09 19.93 -12.64
C ASP A 379 16.09 20.73 -11.82
N GLU A 380 15.41 20.10 -10.85
CA GLU A 380 14.28 20.68 -10.13
C GLU A 380 14.38 20.48 -8.62
N VAL A 381 13.83 21.44 -7.88
CA VAL A 381 13.59 21.34 -6.44
C VAL A 381 12.16 21.78 -6.16
N SER A 382 11.38 20.94 -5.45
CA SER A 382 10.04 21.28 -5.03
C SER A 382 9.78 20.89 -3.58
N GLU A 383 8.85 21.59 -2.93
CA GLU A 383 8.47 21.32 -1.54
C GLU A 383 7.34 20.30 -1.49
N LEU A 384 7.46 19.34 -0.58
CA LEU A 384 6.47 18.31 -0.29
C LEU A 384 5.90 18.53 1.11
N ALA A 385 4.60 18.78 1.20
CA ALA A 385 3.95 19.16 2.46
C ALA A 385 3.79 17.97 3.44
N ASP A 386 3.63 16.76 2.90
CA ASP A 386 3.30 15.56 3.67
C ASP A 386 3.78 14.27 2.95
N VAL A 387 3.49 13.13 3.54
CA VAL A 387 3.87 11.83 2.96
C VAL A 387 3.08 11.51 1.69
N GLU A 388 1.84 11.98 1.57
CA GLU A 388 1.04 11.77 0.36
C GLU A 388 1.66 12.49 -0.84
N SER A 389 2.13 13.72 -0.67
CA SER A 389 2.86 14.45 -1.72
C SER A 389 4.18 13.76 -2.11
N ILE A 390 4.86 13.10 -1.15
CA ILE A 390 6.01 12.24 -1.47
C ILE A 390 5.59 11.07 -2.36
N VAL A 391 4.50 10.39 -2.03
CA VAL A 391 3.97 9.26 -2.83
C VAL A 391 3.63 9.72 -4.24
N VAL A 392 2.92 10.85 -4.38
CA VAL A 392 2.53 11.41 -5.69
C VAL A 392 3.76 11.81 -6.52
N ALA A 393 4.79 12.40 -5.91
CA ALA A 393 6.03 12.75 -6.60
C ALA A 393 6.78 11.50 -7.09
N ILE A 394 6.85 10.46 -6.25
CA ILE A 394 7.44 9.19 -6.65
C ILE A 394 6.64 8.57 -7.79
N ASP A 395 5.32 8.42 -7.66
CA ASP A 395 4.45 7.85 -8.70
C ASP A 395 4.60 8.58 -10.04
N GLY A 396 4.58 9.91 -10.02
CA GLY A 396 4.82 10.72 -11.21
C GLY A 396 6.15 10.41 -11.89
N LEU A 397 7.22 10.22 -11.11
CA LEU A 397 8.53 9.83 -11.66
C LEU A 397 8.49 8.40 -12.24
N LEU A 398 7.78 7.47 -11.60
CA LEU A 398 7.64 6.08 -12.06
C LEU A 398 6.89 6.01 -13.40
N LEU A 399 5.85 6.80 -13.58
CA LEU A 399 5.03 6.84 -14.78
C LEU A 399 5.73 7.56 -15.95
N ALA A 400 6.54 8.60 -15.66
CA ALA A 400 7.24 9.37 -16.70
C ALA A 400 8.35 8.58 -17.42
N GLN A 401 8.83 7.50 -16.85
CA GLN A 401 9.90 6.64 -17.40
C GLN A 401 9.35 5.29 -17.94
N GLY A 402 8.03 5.17 -18.11
CA GLY A 402 7.33 3.97 -18.60
C GLY A 402 7.12 3.90 -20.09
#